data_fb23b5f65699f47c5d316349984b2871
#
_entry.id   fb23b5f65699f47c5d316349984b2871
#
_cell.length_a   1.000
_cell.length_b   1.000
_cell.length_c   1.000
_cell.angle_alpha   90.00
_cell.angle_beta   90.00
_cell.angle_gamma   90.00
#
_symmetry.space_group_name_H-M   'P 1'
#
loop_
_entity.id
_entity.type
_entity.pdbx_description
1 polymer ?
#
loop_
_entity_poly.entity_id
_entity_poly.type
_entity_poly.pdbx_seq_one_letter_code
_entity_poly.pdbx_strand_id
1 'polypeptide(L)'
;VSVQWGIFHVLAIGIALFWLLRIRNDHQAQQKRIIFFSLLLIGLSLFFMQSSSLFFWQTIPLLRQFQFPWRLVGLAGLATSLLSVFFLSLPLFKKTKAFVLLLILVVISTSYYWRPPLDFDRIDDESQYWNYPLNTTYFGETDVIWSAGPAKAYPKQRIEVAEGQASISHFTKKSTLQTFIVDAKTDSTLVSHTQYFPGWRVFVDNNKVPIQFQNPNWRGLITFSVPPGQHTIRIELGKTKIQFVAEILSLSTLAALGAFALFRRIGRTT
;
A
#
# COMPACT_ATOMS: atom_id res chain seq x y z
N VAL A 1 13.68 -8.76 3.72
CA VAL A 1 13.35 -8.38 2.31
C VAL A 1 14.65 -8.02 1.63
N SER A 2 15.15 -8.89 0.74
CA SER A 2 16.34 -8.55 -0.05
C SER A 2 15.92 -7.60 -1.18
N VAL A 3 16.39 -6.36 -1.11
CA VAL A 3 16.22 -5.39 -2.19
C VAL A 3 17.28 -5.68 -3.24
N GLN A 4 16.94 -6.46 -4.26
CA GLN A 4 17.85 -6.82 -5.33
C GLN A 4 17.44 -6.16 -6.65
N TRP A 5 18.42 -5.61 -7.33
CA TRP A 5 18.24 -5.13 -8.70
C TRP A 5 18.40 -6.31 -9.66
N GLY A 6 17.41 -6.50 -10.52
CA GLY A 6 17.50 -7.52 -11.55
C GLY A 6 18.58 -7.19 -12.58
N ILE A 7 19.17 -8.22 -13.18
CA ILE A 7 20.26 -8.10 -14.17
C ILE A 7 19.89 -7.16 -15.33
N PHE A 8 18.63 -7.11 -15.74
CA PHE A 8 18.16 -6.24 -16.83
C PHE A 8 18.25 -4.75 -16.50
N HIS A 9 18.09 -4.36 -15.21
CA HIS A 9 18.33 -2.99 -14.79
C HIS A 9 19.78 -2.59 -14.95
N VAL A 10 20.69 -3.47 -14.56
CA VAL A 10 22.15 -3.25 -14.72
C VAL A 10 22.53 -3.16 -16.19
N LEU A 11 22.01 -4.04 -17.03
CA LEU A 11 22.22 -4.01 -18.46
C LEU A 11 21.68 -2.72 -19.11
N ALA A 12 20.49 -2.25 -18.69
CA ALA A 12 19.93 -1.00 -19.20
C ALA A 12 20.81 0.21 -18.84
N ILE A 13 21.37 0.26 -17.65
CA ILE A 13 22.33 1.28 -17.23
C ILE A 13 23.59 1.21 -18.08
N GLY A 14 24.18 0.02 -18.23
CA GLY A 14 25.41 -0.16 -19.01
C GLY A 14 25.24 0.28 -20.47
N ILE A 15 24.12 -0.10 -21.11
CA ILE A 15 23.79 0.32 -22.47
C ILE A 15 23.57 1.83 -22.57
N ALA A 16 22.86 2.41 -21.60
CA ALA A 16 22.62 3.84 -21.58
C ALA A 16 23.93 4.63 -21.43
N LEU A 17 24.85 4.19 -20.58
CA LEU A 17 26.20 4.77 -20.46
C LEU A 17 26.98 4.64 -21.78
N PHE A 18 26.96 3.48 -22.40
CA PHE A 18 27.59 3.29 -23.71
C PHE A 18 27.03 4.24 -24.78
N TRP A 19 25.70 4.38 -24.83
CA TRP A 19 25.03 5.34 -25.70
C TRP A 19 25.42 6.77 -25.41
N LEU A 20 25.47 7.18 -24.15
CA LEU A 20 25.85 8.52 -23.72
C LEU A 20 27.25 8.90 -24.23
N LEU A 21 28.20 7.95 -24.21
CA LEU A 21 29.57 8.13 -24.73
C LEU A 21 29.63 8.19 -26.25
N ARG A 22 28.64 7.60 -26.95
CA ARG A 22 28.58 7.55 -28.41
C ARG A 22 27.83 8.69 -29.07
N ILE A 23 26.96 9.37 -28.31
CA ILE A 23 26.17 10.51 -28.81
C ILE A 23 27.10 11.71 -29.04
N ARG A 24 27.42 12.01 -30.29
CA ARG A 24 28.27 13.13 -30.70
C ARG A 24 27.49 14.29 -31.34
N ASN A 25 26.26 14.04 -31.83
CA ASN A 25 25.51 15.01 -32.64
C ASN A 25 24.43 15.75 -31.79
N ASP A 26 24.29 17.06 -32.04
CA ASP A 26 23.27 17.90 -31.40
C ASP A 26 21.83 17.49 -31.72
N HIS A 27 21.59 16.83 -32.86
CA HIS A 27 20.29 16.25 -33.20
C HIS A 27 19.77 15.19 -32.21
N GLN A 28 20.64 14.67 -31.33
CA GLN A 28 20.30 13.69 -30.29
C GLN A 28 20.29 14.31 -28.88
N ALA A 29 20.25 15.64 -28.78
CA ALA A 29 20.31 16.35 -27.50
C ALA A 29 19.17 15.95 -26.54
N GLN A 30 17.98 15.65 -27.06
CA GLN A 30 16.86 15.16 -26.24
C GLN A 30 17.13 13.80 -25.63
N GLN A 31 17.67 12.86 -26.41
CA GLN A 31 18.05 11.52 -25.95
C GLN A 31 19.13 11.60 -24.87
N LYS A 32 20.15 12.43 -25.10
CA LYS A 32 21.22 12.68 -24.16
C LYS A 32 20.69 13.22 -22.83
N ARG A 33 19.73 14.14 -22.87
CA ARG A 33 19.06 14.66 -21.65
C ARG A 33 18.31 13.57 -20.91
N ILE A 34 17.51 12.76 -21.58
CA ILE A 34 16.74 11.67 -20.95
C ILE A 34 17.70 10.68 -20.27
N ILE A 35 18.78 10.25 -20.96
CA ILE A 35 19.77 9.35 -20.38
C ILE A 35 20.41 9.99 -19.16
N PHE A 36 20.86 11.24 -19.26
CA PHE A 36 21.54 11.95 -18.18
C PHE A 36 20.63 12.05 -16.93
N PHE A 37 19.40 12.53 -17.09
CA PHE A 37 18.46 12.67 -15.97
C PHE A 37 18.07 11.33 -15.37
N SER A 38 17.91 10.28 -16.18
CA SER A 38 17.63 8.95 -15.66
C SER A 38 18.82 8.40 -14.86
N LEU A 39 20.03 8.54 -15.34
CA LEU A 39 21.24 8.12 -14.62
C LEU A 39 21.45 8.95 -13.34
N LEU A 40 21.18 10.24 -13.39
CA LEU A 40 21.23 11.11 -12.20
C LEU A 40 20.21 10.65 -11.16
N LEU A 41 18.96 10.37 -11.57
CA LEU A 41 17.91 9.90 -10.67
C LEU A 41 18.27 8.54 -10.04
N ILE A 42 18.84 7.63 -10.82
CA ILE A 42 19.37 6.35 -10.33
C ILE A 42 20.47 6.58 -9.30
N GLY A 43 21.47 7.41 -9.65
CA GLY A 43 22.59 7.73 -8.77
C GLY A 43 22.15 8.36 -7.45
N LEU A 44 21.23 9.33 -7.50
CA LEU A 44 20.64 9.95 -6.31
C LEU A 44 19.86 8.93 -5.47
N SER A 45 19.05 8.09 -6.11
CA SER A 45 18.30 7.05 -5.40
C SER A 45 19.24 6.09 -4.67
N LEU A 46 20.30 5.63 -5.33
CA LEU A 46 21.30 4.76 -4.72
C LEU A 46 22.06 5.46 -3.60
N PHE A 47 22.44 6.72 -3.78
CA PHE A 47 23.11 7.51 -2.75
C PHE A 47 22.24 7.62 -1.50
N PHE A 48 20.96 8.00 -1.65
CA PHE A 48 20.05 8.14 -0.52
C PHE A 48 19.68 6.82 0.16
N MET A 49 19.98 5.69 -0.44
CA MET A 49 19.83 4.36 0.17
C MET A 49 21.06 3.93 0.98
N GLN A 50 22.16 4.67 0.94
CA GLN A 50 23.38 4.37 1.67
C GLN A 50 23.45 5.12 2.99
N SER A 51 24.17 4.55 3.97
CA SER A 51 24.40 5.18 5.28
C SER A 51 25.13 6.53 5.17
N SER A 52 25.91 6.76 4.10
CA SER A 52 26.58 8.04 3.83
C SER A 52 25.60 9.20 3.67
N SER A 53 24.34 8.94 3.33
CA SER A 53 23.30 9.97 3.20
C SER A 53 22.56 10.29 4.50
N LEU A 54 22.93 9.67 5.64
CA LEU A 54 22.24 9.80 6.92
C LEU A 54 22.04 11.25 7.36
N PHE A 55 23.05 12.10 7.13
CA PHE A 55 22.97 13.54 7.43
C PHE A 55 21.76 14.20 6.76
N PHE A 56 21.48 13.88 5.49
CA PHE A 56 20.33 14.46 4.76
C PHE A 56 19.00 13.94 5.32
N TRP A 57 18.93 12.67 5.71
CA TRP A 57 17.75 12.08 6.34
C TRP A 57 17.44 12.71 7.70
N GLN A 58 18.47 13.10 8.43
CA GLN A 58 18.32 13.76 9.73
C GLN A 58 17.96 15.24 9.60
N THR A 59 18.44 15.92 8.54
CA THR A 59 18.32 17.36 8.40
C THR A 59 17.07 17.77 7.62
N ILE A 60 16.67 17.00 6.60
CA ILE A 60 15.56 17.36 5.71
C ILE A 60 14.26 16.70 6.20
N PRO A 61 13.28 17.46 6.74
CA PRO A 61 12.04 16.88 7.29
C PRO A 61 11.24 16.08 6.28
N LEU A 62 11.27 16.48 4.99
CA LEU A 62 10.55 15.78 3.92
C LEU A 62 11.07 14.36 3.70
N LEU A 63 12.38 14.12 3.82
CA LEU A 63 12.97 12.80 3.67
C LEU A 63 12.53 11.86 4.81
N ARG A 64 12.32 12.36 6.01
CA ARG A 64 11.84 11.55 7.16
C ARG A 64 10.46 10.93 6.91
N GLN A 65 9.63 11.52 6.04
CA GLN A 65 8.31 11.01 5.70
C GLN A 65 8.38 9.72 4.84
N PHE A 66 9.50 9.44 4.21
CA PHE A 66 9.68 8.20 3.45
C PHE A 66 9.80 6.96 4.33
N GLN A 67 10.01 7.09 5.64
CA GLN A 67 10.21 6.02 6.63
C GLN A 67 11.42 5.13 6.33
N PHE A 68 11.50 4.58 5.10
CA PHE A 68 12.51 3.60 4.71
C PHE A 68 13.22 4.04 3.43
N PRO A 69 14.57 4.21 3.46
CA PRO A 69 15.35 4.59 2.28
C PRO A 69 15.18 3.66 1.07
N TRP A 70 14.97 2.37 1.31
CA TRP A 70 14.80 1.38 0.25
C TRP A 70 13.58 1.63 -0.66
N ARG A 71 12.61 2.48 -0.27
CA ARG A 71 11.49 2.88 -1.12
C ARG A 71 11.96 3.62 -2.39
N LEU A 72 13.16 4.20 -2.36
CA LEU A 72 13.77 4.85 -3.52
C LEU A 72 14.14 3.86 -4.63
N VAL A 73 14.16 2.54 -4.36
CA VAL A 73 14.28 1.51 -5.41
C VAL A 73 13.19 1.64 -6.47
N GLY A 74 11.97 2.04 -6.08
CA GLY A 74 10.89 2.29 -7.03
C GLY A 74 11.22 3.40 -8.04
N LEU A 75 11.84 4.49 -7.58
CA LEU A 75 12.29 5.59 -8.46
C LEU A 75 13.43 5.13 -9.37
N ALA A 76 14.39 4.39 -8.83
CA ALA A 76 15.48 3.83 -9.62
C ALA A 76 14.95 2.82 -10.65
N GLY A 77 13.95 2.00 -10.29
CA GLY A 77 13.25 1.10 -11.21
C GLY A 77 12.55 1.83 -12.35
N LEU A 78 11.84 2.92 -12.05
CA LEU A 78 11.22 3.77 -13.05
C LEU A 78 12.27 4.36 -14.01
N ALA A 79 13.36 4.91 -13.49
CA ALA A 79 14.42 5.49 -14.30
C ALA A 79 15.11 4.45 -15.20
N THR A 80 15.37 3.23 -14.70
CA THR A 80 15.92 2.14 -15.51
C THR A 80 14.94 1.64 -16.58
N SER A 81 13.64 1.67 -16.29
CA SER A 81 12.61 1.35 -17.28
C SER A 81 12.60 2.37 -18.43
N LEU A 82 12.80 3.66 -18.15
CA LEU A 82 12.99 4.68 -19.18
C LEU A 82 14.25 4.42 -20.02
N LEU A 83 15.35 4.01 -19.38
CA LEU A 83 16.57 3.65 -20.10
C LEU A 83 16.41 2.42 -20.99
N SER A 84 15.49 1.52 -20.69
CA SER A 84 15.26 0.32 -21.51
C SER A 84 14.76 0.63 -22.92
N VAL A 85 14.21 1.83 -23.17
CA VAL A 85 13.85 2.31 -24.51
C VAL A 85 15.08 2.33 -25.43
N PHE A 86 16.24 2.72 -24.89
CA PHE A 86 17.51 2.73 -25.65
C PHE A 86 18.02 1.31 -25.91
N PHE A 87 17.77 0.40 -24.99
CA PHE A 87 18.03 -1.02 -25.17
C PHE A 87 17.26 -1.59 -26.38
N LEU A 88 15.97 -1.26 -26.47
CA LEU A 88 15.10 -1.67 -27.57
C LEU A 88 15.47 -1.02 -28.91
N SER A 89 16.22 0.08 -28.90
CA SER A 89 16.71 0.75 -30.10
C SER A 89 17.84 0.00 -30.80
N LEU A 90 18.47 -0.98 -30.15
CA LEU A 90 19.52 -1.79 -30.73
C LEU A 90 18.99 -2.60 -31.92
N PRO A 91 19.76 -2.71 -33.02
CA PRO A 91 19.32 -3.42 -34.24
C PRO A 91 18.84 -4.85 -33.97
N LEU A 92 19.46 -5.53 -33.00
CA LEU A 92 19.13 -6.89 -32.61
C LEU A 92 17.65 -7.01 -32.21
N PHE A 93 17.14 -6.05 -31.39
CA PHE A 93 15.78 -6.09 -30.84
C PHE A 93 14.70 -5.52 -31.77
N LYS A 94 15.09 -4.98 -32.92
CA LYS A 94 14.15 -4.65 -34.01
C LYS A 94 13.53 -5.90 -34.64
N LYS A 95 14.19 -7.07 -34.51
CA LYS A 95 13.64 -8.35 -34.96
C LYS A 95 12.63 -8.87 -33.92
N THR A 96 11.39 -9.12 -34.34
CA THR A 96 10.30 -9.60 -33.48
C THR A 96 10.68 -10.81 -32.62
N LYS A 97 11.40 -11.79 -33.20
CA LYS A 97 11.84 -13.00 -32.47
C LYS A 97 12.80 -12.65 -31.32
N ALA A 98 13.74 -11.74 -31.53
CA ALA A 98 14.70 -11.33 -30.51
C ALA A 98 14.04 -10.51 -29.42
N PHE A 99 13.05 -9.66 -29.77
CA PHE A 99 12.22 -8.91 -28.80
C PHE A 99 11.40 -9.85 -27.94
N VAL A 100 10.70 -10.82 -28.52
CA VAL A 100 9.93 -11.84 -27.80
C VAL A 100 10.82 -12.64 -26.85
N LEU A 101 12.00 -13.07 -27.33
CA LEU A 101 12.98 -13.78 -26.49
C LEU A 101 13.40 -12.92 -25.29
N LEU A 102 13.68 -11.63 -25.50
CA LEU A 102 14.02 -10.70 -24.41
C LEU A 102 12.90 -10.64 -23.36
N LEU A 103 11.64 -10.50 -23.80
CA LEU A 103 10.49 -10.48 -22.87
C LEU A 103 10.39 -11.78 -22.05
N ILE A 104 10.56 -12.92 -22.70
CA ILE A 104 10.58 -14.24 -22.04
C ILE A 104 11.70 -14.30 -21.00
N LEU A 105 12.91 -13.83 -21.33
CA LEU A 105 14.04 -13.81 -20.40
C LEU A 105 13.79 -12.89 -19.22
N VAL A 106 13.17 -11.72 -19.42
CA VAL A 106 12.77 -10.81 -18.33
C VAL A 106 11.77 -11.51 -17.40
N VAL A 107 10.74 -12.15 -17.94
CA VAL A 107 9.74 -12.88 -17.15
C VAL A 107 10.39 -14.02 -16.37
N ILE A 108 11.23 -14.82 -17.01
CA ILE A 108 11.93 -15.93 -16.36
C ILE A 108 12.85 -15.41 -15.24
N SER A 109 13.59 -14.33 -15.45
CA SER A 109 14.49 -13.77 -14.45
C SER A 109 13.76 -13.24 -13.21
N THR A 110 12.49 -12.82 -13.36
CA THR A 110 11.67 -12.34 -12.26
C THR A 110 10.82 -13.44 -11.62
N SER A 111 10.72 -14.62 -12.26
CA SER A 111 9.85 -15.73 -11.79
C SER A 111 10.17 -16.22 -10.37
N TYR A 112 11.43 -16.10 -9.94
CA TYR A 112 11.83 -16.44 -8.58
C TYR A 112 11.09 -15.61 -7.52
N TYR A 113 10.84 -14.34 -7.80
CA TYR A 113 10.16 -13.42 -6.87
C TYR A 113 8.63 -13.63 -6.81
N TRP A 114 8.07 -14.36 -7.77
CA TRP A 114 6.63 -14.67 -7.82
C TRP A 114 6.29 -16.00 -7.13
N ARG A 115 7.32 -16.75 -6.73
CA ARG A 115 7.11 -17.99 -5.99
C ARG A 115 6.61 -17.66 -4.59
N PRO A 116 5.58 -18.36 -4.12
CA PRO A 116 5.19 -18.23 -2.72
C PRO A 116 6.36 -18.67 -1.83
N PRO A 117 6.43 -18.20 -0.58
CA PRO A 117 7.39 -18.69 0.40
C PRO A 117 7.30 -20.23 0.48
N LEU A 118 8.45 -20.89 0.61
CA LEU A 118 8.52 -22.35 0.68
C LEU A 118 8.06 -22.88 2.04
N ASP A 119 8.17 -22.03 3.07
CA ASP A 119 7.74 -22.36 4.43
C ASP A 119 6.64 -21.40 4.89
N PHE A 120 5.58 -22.00 5.39
CA PHE A 120 4.55 -21.34 6.16
C PHE A 120 4.53 -21.99 7.53
N ASP A 121 4.52 -21.21 8.58
CA ASP A 121 4.15 -21.69 9.89
C ASP A 121 2.70 -22.18 9.81
N ARG A 122 2.52 -23.49 9.87
CA ARG A 122 1.18 -24.06 9.92
C ARG A 122 0.62 -23.78 11.30
N ILE A 123 -0.38 -22.95 11.33
CA ILE A 123 -1.19 -22.73 12.52
C ILE A 123 -2.37 -23.69 12.39
N ASP A 124 -2.22 -24.84 13.02
CA ASP A 124 -3.16 -25.95 12.86
C ASP A 124 -4.38 -25.84 13.77
N ASP A 125 -4.31 -24.98 14.80
CA ASP A 125 -5.42 -24.72 15.72
C ASP A 125 -5.52 -23.26 16.19
N GLU A 126 -6.66 -22.94 16.77
CA GLU A 126 -6.96 -21.61 17.28
C GLU A 126 -6.03 -21.23 18.45
N SER A 127 -5.58 -22.19 19.24
CA SER A 127 -4.69 -21.96 20.38
C SER A 127 -3.31 -21.50 19.93
N GLN A 128 -2.75 -22.08 18.88
CA GLN A 128 -1.50 -21.67 18.26
C GLN A 128 -1.61 -20.27 17.68
N TYR A 129 -2.73 -19.96 17.00
CA TYR A 129 -2.98 -18.64 16.45
C TYR A 129 -3.01 -17.56 17.55
N TRP A 130 -3.68 -17.82 18.66
CA TRP A 130 -3.81 -16.89 19.77
C TRP A 130 -2.56 -16.78 20.65
N ASN A 131 -1.72 -17.83 20.65
CA ASN A 131 -0.44 -17.84 21.36
C ASN A 131 0.74 -17.43 20.48
N TYR A 132 0.48 -16.97 19.24
CA TYR A 132 1.54 -16.48 18.38
C TYR A 132 2.30 -15.36 19.08
N PRO A 133 3.66 -15.37 19.08
CA PRO A 133 4.44 -14.39 19.82
C PRO A 133 4.06 -12.98 19.44
N LEU A 134 3.74 -12.14 20.40
CA LEU A 134 3.55 -10.69 20.19
C LEU A 134 4.85 -10.00 19.76
N ASN A 135 5.99 -10.68 19.87
CA ASN A 135 7.31 -10.25 19.42
C ASN A 135 7.47 -10.41 17.91
N THR A 136 6.67 -9.69 17.17
CA THR A 136 6.93 -9.48 15.74
C THR A 136 7.91 -8.33 15.58
N THR A 137 8.47 -8.13 14.38
CA THR A 137 9.25 -6.93 14.03
C THR A 137 8.41 -5.65 14.02
N TYR A 138 7.20 -5.72 14.54
CA TYR A 138 6.24 -4.65 14.64
C TYR A 138 6.49 -3.82 15.90
N PHE A 139 6.85 -2.56 15.72
CA PHE A 139 7.15 -1.60 16.79
C PHE A 139 6.09 -0.49 16.90
N GLY A 140 4.88 -0.73 16.42
CA GLY A 140 3.80 0.25 16.42
C GLY A 140 3.82 1.21 15.21
N GLU A 141 4.69 1.00 14.22
CA GLU A 141 4.80 1.85 13.03
C GLU A 141 3.56 1.84 12.14
N THR A 142 2.72 0.83 12.26
CA THR A 142 1.44 0.74 11.55
C THR A 142 0.23 1.08 12.41
N ASP A 143 0.45 1.44 13.69
CA ASP A 143 -0.65 1.86 14.56
C ASP A 143 -1.25 3.16 14.08
N VAL A 144 -2.57 3.23 14.14
CA VAL A 144 -3.28 4.48 13.87
C VAL A 144 -3.04 5.46 15.02
N ILE A 145 -3.01 6.76 14.71
CA ILE A 145 -2.74 7.83 15.69
C ILE A 145 -3.67 7.85 16.89
N TRP A 146 -4.84 7.20 16.79
CA TRP A 146 -5.83 7.09 17.87
C TRP A 146 -5.61 5.87 18.76
N SER A 147 -4.73 4.94 18.36
CA SER A 147 -4.42 3.74 19.12
C SER A 147 -3.76 4.09 20.46
N ALA A 148 -3.92 3.18 21.44
CA ALA A 148 -3.19 3.23 22.70
C ALA A 148 -1.75 2.64 22.56
N GLY A 149 -1.37 2.21 21.36
CA GLY A 149 -0.12 1.50 21.08
C GLY A 149 -0.35 0.02 20.76
N PRO A 150 0.73 -0.79 20.71
CA PRO A 150 0.66 -2.20 20.40
C PRO A 150 -0.27 -2.98 21.35
N ALA A 151 -0.98 -3.96 20.80
CA ALA A 151 -1.82 -4.85 21.60
C ALA A 151 -0.97 -5.61 22.61
N LYS A 152 -1.40 -5.65 23.87
CA LYS A 152 -0.71 -6.34 24.96
C LYS A 152 -1.22 -7.77 25.17
N ALA A 153 -2.42 -8.06 24.67
CA ALA A 153 -3.05 -9.37 24.74
C ALA A 153 -4.05 -9.52 23.58
N TYR A 154 -4.38 -10.77 23.28
CA TYR A 154 -5.45 -11.07 22.33
C TYR A 154 -6.81 -11.02 23.04
N PRO A 155 -7.84 -10.43 22.41
CA PRO A 155 -9.18 -10.40 22.98
C PRO A 155 -9.79 -11.80 22.97
N LYS A 156 -10.46 -12.18 24.03
CA LYS A 156 -11.21 -13.47 24.13
C LYS A 156 -12.38 -13.53 23.13
N GLN A 157 -13.00 -12.38 22.91
CA GLN A 157 -14.12 -12.22 21.99
C GLN A 157 -13.90 -10.99 21.10
N ARG A 158 -14.48 -11.00 19.92
CA ARG A 158 -14.34 -9.85 18.98
C ARG A 158 -15.15 -8.65 19.38
N ILE A 159 -16.27 -8.88 20.06
CA ILE A 159 -17.14 -7.85 20.64
C ILE A 159 -17.28 -8.17 22.11
N GLU A 160 -17.05 -7.21 22.97
CA GLU A 160 -17.18 -7.34 24.41
C GLU A 160 -18.18 -6.32 24.96
N VAL A 161 -18.85 -6.69 26.03
CA VAL A 161 -19.69 -5.77 26.80
C VAL A 161 -18.80 -5.10 27.84
N ALA A 162 -18.47 -3.81 27.65
CA ALA A 162 -17.64 -3.04 28.57
C ALA A 162 -18.42 -2.56 29.80
N GLU A 163 -19.68 -2.17 29.60
CA GLU A 163 -20.56 -1.67 30.62
C GLU A 163 -21.98 -2.15 30.35
N GLY A 164 -22.76 -2.37 31.43
CA GLY A 164 -24.13 -2.85 31.33
C GLY A 164 -24.25 -4.37 31.30
N GLN A 165 -25.43 -4.87 30.90
CA GLN A 165 -25.73 -6.29 30.74
C GLN A 165 -26.34 -6.55 29.38
N ALA A 166 -25.58 -7.26 28.53
CA ALA A 166 -26.04 -7.63 27.20
C ALA A 166 -25.48 -9.00 26.79
N SER A 167 -26.17 -9.68 25.91
CA SER A 167 -25.71 -10.90 25.25
C SER A 167 -25.56 -10.65 23.74
N ILE A 168 -24.55 -11.28 23.13
CA ILE A 168 -24.22 -11.09 21.72
C ILE A 168 -24.39 -12.44 21.00
N SER A 169 -25.09 -12.41 19.88
CA SER A 169 -25.36 -13.60 19.05
C SER A 169 -25.24 -13.28 17.56
N HIS A 170 -25.21 -14.34 16.72
CA HIS A 170 -25.21 -14.23 15.26
C HIS A 170 -24.09 -13.34 14.69
N PHE A 171 -22.90 -13.38 15.30
CA PHE A 171 -21.78 -12.57 14.84
C PHE A 171 -21.25 -13.05 13.48
N THR A 172 -21.19 -12.11 12.52
CA THR A 172 -20.54 -12.33 11.23
C THR A 172 -19.54 -11.21 10.96
N LYS A 173 -18.44 -11.53 10.28
CA LYS A 173 -17.39 -10.56 9.93
C LYS A 173 -16.90 -10.76 8.50
N LYS A 174 -16.89 -9.65 7.76
CA LYS A 174 -16.17 -9.46 6.50
C LYS A 174 -15.09 -8.39 6.71
N SER A 175 -14.25 -8.16 5.72
CA SER A 175 -13.15 -7.17 5.83
C SER A 175 -13.61 -5.78 6.27
N THR A 176 -14.76 -5.31 5.74
CA THR A 176 -15.29 -3.96 5.95
C THR A 176 -16.66 -3.93 6.64
N LEU A 177 -17.16 -5.10 7.08
CA LEU A 177 -18.50 -5.22 7.62
C LEU A 177 -18.51 -6.23 8.77
N GLN A 178 -19.11 -5.84 9.89
CA GLN A 178 -19.45 -6.74 11.00
C GLN A 178 -20.93 -6.58 11.29
N THR A 179 -21.64 -7.69 11.48
CA THR A 179 -23.07 -7.70 11.87
C THR A 179 -23.29 -8.70 12.97
N PHE A 180 -24.15 -8.36 13.93
CA PHE A 180 -24.52 -9.22 15.05
C PHE A 180 -25.81 -8.73 15.69
N ILE A 181 -26.40 -9.57 16.54
CA ILE A 181 -27.57 -9.25 17.32
C ILE A 181 -27.14 -9.07 18.77
N VAL A 182 -27.63 -8.03 19.41
CA VAL A 182 -27.44 -7.74 20.83
C VAL A 182 -28.81 -7.80 21.54
N ASP A 183 -28.86 -8.52 22.64
CA ASP A 183 -29.97 -8.47 23.57
C ASP A 183 -29.48 -7.81 24.87
N ALA A 184 -29.76 -6.52 24.99
CA ALA A 184 -29.33 -5.66 26.11
C ALA A 184 -30.42 -5.56 27.17
N LYS A 185 -30.09 -5.96 28.40
CA LYS A 185 -31.00 -5.82 29.54
C LYS A 185 -30.98 -4.41 30.15
N THR A 186 -29.88 -3.72 30.00
CA THR A 186 -29.65 -2.35 30.45
C THR A 186 -29.00 -1.54 29.36
N ASP A 187 -28.94 -0.22 29.50
CA ASP A 187 -28.05 0.59 28.69
C ASP A 187 -26.64 -0.01 28.75
N SER A 188 -26.08 -0.36 27.61
CA SER A 188 -24.86 -1.11 27.54
C SER A 188 -23.85 -0.45 26.59
N THR A 189 -22.59 -0.46 26.97
CA THR A 189 -21.48 0.00 26.14
C THR A 189 -20.76 -1.23 25.57
N LEU A 190 -20.69 -1.31 24.26
CA LEU A 190 -20.02 -2.39 23.54
C LEU A 190 -18.68 -1.92 22.97
N VAL A 191 -17.70 -2.82 22.98
CA VAL A 191 -16.38 -2.61 22.38
C VAL A 191 -16.17 -3.63 21.28
N SER A 192 -15.92 -3.16 20.07
CA SER A 192 -15.39 -3.98 19.01
C SER A 192 -13.86 -3.92 19.02
N HIS A 193 -13.19 -5.06 19.09
CA HIS A 193 -11.74 -5.17 18.98
C HIS A 193 -11.27 -4.92 17.54
N THR A 194 -11.70 -3.78 17.03
CA THR A 194 -11.32 -3.23 15.72
C THR A 194 -10.80 -1.83 15.95
N GLN A 195 -9.58 -1.56 15.49
CA GLN A 195 -9.01 -0.23 15.61
C GLN A 195 -9.85 0.79 14.83
N TYR A 196 -10.14 1.90 15.46
CA TYR A 196 -10.85 3.00 14.82
C TYR A 196 -9.99 3.62 13.73
N PHE A 197 -10.61 3.84 12.59
CA PHE A 197 -10.08 4.64 11.49
C PHE A 197 -11.21 5.48 10.88
N PRO A 198 -10.94 6.69 10.36
CA PRO A 198 -11.96 7.48 9.68
C PRO A 198 -12.63 6.70 8.56
N GLY A 199 -13.97 6.66 8.60
CA GLY A 199 -14.78 5.88 7.67
C GLY A 199 -15.57 4.77 8.35
N TRP A 200 -15.15 4.31 9.54
CA TRP A 200 -15.98 3.40 10.33
C TRP A 200 -17.27 4.07 10.80
N ARG A 201 -18.36 3.34 10.70
CA ARG A 201 -19.71 3.75 11.13
C ARG A 201 -20.36 2.60 11.86
N VAL A 202 -21.10 2.93 12.90
CA VAL A 202 -21.89 1.97 13.68
C VAL A 202 -23.36 2.32 13.51
N PHE A 203 -24.18 1.31 13.32
CA PHE A 203 -25.63 1.41 13.23
C PHE A 203 -26.26 0.44 14.21
N VAL A 204 -27.23 0.95 14.95
CA VAL A 204 -28.15 0.20 15.81
C VAL A 204 -29.52 0.30 15.15
N ASP A 205 -30.09 -0.83 14.71
CA ASP A 205 -31.35 -0.90 13.95
C ASP A 205 -31.42 0.09 12.78
N ASN A 206 -30.32 0.14 11.99
CA ASN A 206 -30.12 1.07 10.89
C ASN A 206 -29.94 2.56 11.26
N ASN A 207 -30.08 2.94 12.53
CA ASN A 207 -29.80 4.29 13.00
C ASN A 207 -28.31 4.43 13.31
N LYS A 208 -27.67 5.45 12.72
CA LYS A 208 -26.25 5.71 12.96
C LYS A 208 -26.04 6.22 14.39
N VAL A 209 -25.14 5.57 15.13
CA VAL A 209 -24.74 5.98 16.47
C VAL A 209 -23.28 6.49 16.49
N PRO A 210 -22.96 7.40 17.45
CA PRO A 210 -21.59 7.91 17.57
C PRO A 210 -20.62 6.82 18.03
N ILE A 211 -19.40 6.87 17.52
CA ILE A 211 -18.28 6.01 17.93
C ILE A 211 -17.47 6.78 18.97
N GLN A 212 -17.23 6.15 20.12
CA GLN A 212 -16.36 6.65 21.20
C GLN A 212 -15.02 5.92 21.13
N PHE A 213 -14.10 6.42 20.34
CA PHE A 213 -12.78 5.78 20.14
C PHE A 213 -11.68 6.34 21.07
N GLN A 214 -12.01 7.32 21.92
CA GLN A 214 -11.09 7.93 22.89
C GLN A 214 -11.39 7.56 24.34
N ASN A 215 -12.27 6.59 24.58
CA ASN A 215 -12.53 6.07 25.92
C ASN A 215 -11.19 5.62 26.56
N PRO A 216 -10.83 6.10 27.76
CA PRO A 216 -9.53 5.79 28.38
C PRO A 216 -9.24 4.30 28.52
N ASN A 217 -10.27 3.48 28.79
CA ASN A 217 -10.13 2.03 28.96
C ASN A 217 -10.00 1.29 27.62
N TRP A 218 -10.52 1.87 26.54
CA TRP A 218 -10.63 1.22 25.22
C TRP A 218 -10.12 2.12 24.10
N ARG A 219 -9.11 2.92 24.41
CA ARG A 219 -8.58 3.91 23.49
C ARG A 219 -8.15 3.29 22.14
N GLY A 220 -8.67 3.88 21.08
CA GLY A 220 -8.38 3.46 19.72
C GLY A 220 -9.29 2.34 19.20
N LEU A 221 -10.14 1.75 20.04
CA LEU A 221 -11.11 0.74 19.62
C LEU A 221 -12.49 1.37 19.33
N ILE A 222 -13.27 0.70 18.51
CA ILE A 222 -14.64 1.13 18.20
C ILE A 222 -15.54 0.80 19.39
N THR A 223 -15.93 1.83 20.14
CA THR A 223 -16.81 1.73 21.30
C THR A 223 -18.09 2.51 21.02
N PHE A 224 -19.24 1.98 21.39
CA PHE A 224 -20.55 2.59 21.17
C PHE A 224 -21.59 2.09 22.18
N SER A 225 -22.66 2.87 22.39
CA SER A 225 -23.73 2.55 23.33
C SER A 225 -24.92 1.93 22.61
N VAL A 226 -25.57 0.99 23.28
CA VAL A 226 -26.78 0.30 22.84
C VAL A 226 -27.84 0.42 23.96
N PRO A 227 -29.07 0.88 23.68
CA PRO A 227 -30.16 0.96 24.66
C PRO A 227 -30.66 -0.45 25.03
N PRO A 228 -31.49 -0.57 26.11
CA PRO A 228 -32.14 -1.82 26.45
C PRO A 228 -33.03 -2.34 25.30
N GLY A 229 -33.03 -3.65 25.09
CA GLY A 229 -33.80 -4.34 24.03
C GLY A 229 -32.97 -5.21 23.12
N GLN A 230 -33.65 -5.81 22.17
CA GLN A 230 -33.01 -6.58 21.12
C GLN A 230 -32.72 -5.69 19.91
N HIS A 231 -31.45 -5.62 19.52
CA HIS A 231 -30.97 -4.74 18.45
C HIS A 231 -30.09 -5.45 17.45
N THR A 232 -30.24 -5.08 16.18
CA THR A 232 -29.33 -5.52 15.11
C THR A 232 -28.22 -4.47 14.95
N ILE A 233 -26.98 -4.91 15.16
CA ILE A 233 -25.81 -4.04 15.06
C ILE A 233 -25.12 -4.26 13.73
N ARG A 234 -24.73 -3.16 13.09
CA ARG A 234 -23.93 -3.17 11.87
C ARG A 234 -22.79 -2.16 12.03
N ILE A 235 -21.54 -2.68 11.95
CA ILE A 235 -20.32 -1.89 11.95
C ILE A 235 -19.73 -1.98 10.53
N GLU A 236 -19.62 -0.86 9.83
CA GLU A 236 -19.14 -0.84 8.45
C GLU A 236 -18.07 0.22 8.23
N LEU A 237 -17.09 -0.11 7.38
CA LEU A 237 -16.11 0.84 6.89
C LEU A 237 -16.57 1.38 5.53
N GLY A 238 -16.90 2.65 5.50
CA GLY A 238 -17.27 3.37 4.29
C GLY A 238 -16.20 4.36 3.85
N LYS A 239 -16.36 4.91 2.67
CA LYS A 239 -15.47 5.95 2.15
C LYS A 239 -15.63 7.25 2.92
N THR A 240 -14.52 7.93 3.17
CA THR A 240 -14.53 9.30 3.69
C THR A 240 -14.85 10.29 2.56
N LYS A 241 -15.27 11.51 2.92
CA LYS A 241 -15.50 12.58 1.94
C LYS A 241 -14.25 12.87 1.09
N ILE A 242 -13.07 12.84 1.70
CA ILE A 242 -11.79 13.09 1.02
C ILE A 242 -11.51 11.98 0.00
N GLN A 243 -11.70 10.71 0.38
CA GLN A 243 -11.53 9.58 -0.55
C GLN A 243 -12.49 9.69 -1.73
N PHE A 244 -13.76 10.04 -1.50
CA PHE A 244 -14.74 10.20 -2.56
C PHE A 244 -14.34 11.32 -3.55
N VAL A 245 -13.91 12.47 -3.05
CA VAL A 245 -13.42 13.58 -3.89
C VAL A 245 -12.19 13.17 -4.69
N ALA A 246 -11.23 12.50 -4.05
CA ALA A 246 -10.00 12.03 -4.70
C ALA A 246 -10.31 11.03 -5.82
N GLU A 247 -11.28 10.13 -5.64
CA GLU A 247 -11.71 9.19 -6.67
C GLU A 247 -12.36 9.91 -7.87
N ILE A 248 -13.23 10.89 -7.61
CA ILE A 248 -13.84 11.70 -8.70
C ILE A 248 -12.74 12.40 -9.49
N LEU A 249 -11.79 13.05 -8.82
CA LEU A 249 -10.67 13.72 -9.49
C LEU A 249 -9.85 12.75 -10.35
N SER A 250 -9.55 11.58 -9.83
CA SER A 250 -8.78 10.55 -10.54
C SER A 250 -9.52 10.05 -11.78
N LEU A 251 -10.80 9.74 -11.63
CA LEU A 251 -11.64 9.29 -12.75
C LEU A 251 -11.83 10.37 -13.82
N SER A 252 -12.04 11.62 -13.39
CA SER A 252 -12.17 12.77 -14.30
C SER A 252 -10.88 12.99 -15.09
N THR A 253 -9.73 12.90 -14.44
CA THR A 253 -8.43 13.01 -15.09
C THR A 253 -8.21 11.88 -16.10
N LEU A 254 -8.56 10.65 -15.75
CA LEU A 254 -8.45 9.50 -16.64
C LEU A 254 -9.35 9.68 -17.88
N ALA A 255 -10.59 10.13 -17.69
CA ALA A 255 -11.53 10.41 -18.77
C ALA A 255 -11.00 11.53 -19.69
N ALA A 256 -10.48 12.61 -19.12
CA ALA A 256 -9.90 13.72 -19.88
C ALA A 256 -8.69 13.28 -20.72
N LEU A 257 -7.78 12.48 -20.14
CA LEU A 257 -6.63 11.91 -20.86
C LEU A 257 -7.07 10.96 -21.97
N GLY A 258 -8.08 10.12 -21.73
CA GLY A 258 -8.66 9.23 -22.72
C GLY A 258 -9.28 10.02 -23.89
N ALA A 259 -10.07 11.03 -23.58
CA ALA A 259 -10.66 11.91 -24.59
C ALA A 259 -9.58 12.63 -25.42
N PHE A 260 -8.57 13.21 -24.76
CA PHE A 260 -7.45 13.86 -25.43
C PHE A 260 -6.70 12.90 -26.38
N ALA A 261 -6.44 11.66 -25.93
CA ALA A 261 -5.77 10.66 -26.76
C ALA A 261 -6.61 10.29 -28.00
N LEU A 262 -7.93 10.17 -27.85
CA LEU A 262 -8.85 9.91 -28.96
C LEU A 262 -8.88 11.06 -29.96
N PHE A 263 -9.05 12.30 -29.49
CA PHE A 263 -9.05 13.50 -30.35
C PHE A 263 -7.73 13.63 -31.14
N ARG A 264 -6.58 13.37 -30.48
CA ARG A 264 -5.28 13.42 -31.15
C ARG A 264 -5.11 12.32 -32.19
N ARG A 265 -5.78 11.17 -32.04
CA ARG A 265 -5.76 10.09 -33.02
C ARG A 265 -6.61 10.44 -34.25
N ILE A 266 -7.82 11.02 -34.05
CA ILE A 266 -8.73 11.45 -35.13
C ILE A 266 -8.10 12.56 -35.95
N GLY A 267 -7.48 13.58 -35.33
CA GLY A 267 -6.82 14.68 -36.02
C GLY A 267 -5.52 14.31 -36.78
N ARG A 268 -5.07 13.05 -36.71
CA ARG A 268 -3.93 12.54 -37.50
C ARG A 268 -4.36 11.71 -38.70
N THR A 269 -5.65 11.39 -38.80
CA THR A 269 -6.24 10.62 -39.92
C THR A 269 -6.98 11.46 -40.91
N THR A 270 -7.17 12.75 -40.64
CA THR A 270 -7.59 13.82 -41.55
C THR A 270 -6.39 14.65 -42.02
#